data_41db3618a1b6710d038137578ddd0fa2
#
_entry.id   41db3618a1b6710d038137578ddd0fa2
#
_cell.length_a   1.000
_cell.length_b   1.000
_cell.length_c   1.000
_cell.angle_alpha   90.00
_cell.angle_beta   90.00
_cell.angle_gamma   90.00
#
_symmetry.space_group_name_H-M   'P 1'
#
loop_
_entity.id
_entity.type
_entity.pdbx_description
1 polymer ?
#
loop_
_entity_poly.entity_id
_entity_poly.type
_entity_poly.pdbx_seq_one_letter_code
_entity_poly.pdbx_strand_id
1 'polypeptide(L)'
;MIPDTVGNFYFKKMGMQKLQKGDSKLLNAWAFYDWANSVYALVISSTIFPLYYGALFRQKNIEEIVLFGFSVRSEALISYVTALGFLIIAFISPLLSGIADYMGNKKFFLKLFCYIGAISCMSLYFFSLDTVVLSLVSYLLALIGFWGSLVFYNSYLPDIAHKEQQDNISAKGFSLGYIGSVVLLLICLAMVMLVDDSQKLQMMQNSFLLVGVWWIGFSQYTYYYLPNNKNENKLHKNVFFNGFKELRKVWHQIKELKSLRRYLAAFFVYSMAVQTIMIIAAYFGEKEVQWGSDSKRTIGLIVSILLIQLIAVLGAWLTSKLVSKYGNIAILIGLNFSWILICTYAYFVVTPNDFYIAAAFVGLVMGGIQSLSRSTYSKFIPEDTNDTTSFFSFYDVAEKIGIVIGMFTYGFIADITGKIQNAILFLILFFVVGLLLLLRVPKK
;
A
#
# COMPACT_ATOMS: atom_id res chain seq x y z
N MET A 1 19.08 37.89 -14.42
CA MET A 1 18.71 38.08 -13.01
C MET A 1 17.37 38.78 -12.97
N ILE A 2 16.27 38.07 -12.82
CA ILE A 2 14.93 38.59 -12.49
C ILE A 2 14.68 38.17 -11.05
N PRO A 3 14.41 39.09 -10.14
CA PRO A 3 14.36 38.76 -8.73
C PRO A 3 13.13 37.94 -8.36
N ASP A 4 13.31 37.12 -7.34
CA ASP A 4 12.39 36.21 -6.62
C ASP A 4 11.09 36.88 -6.08
N THR A 5 10.62 37.96 -6.70
CA THR A 5 9.55 38.81 -6.19
C THR A 5 8.15 38.34 -6.52
N VAL A 6 7.93 37.55 -7.57
CA VAL A 6 6.57 37.18 -7.97
C VAL A 6 6.06 35.98 -7.12
N GLY A 7 6.92 35.03 -6.78
CA GLY A 7 6.54 33.91 -5.89
C GLY A 7 6.26 34.40 -4.46
N ASN A 8 7.08 35.31 -3.95
CA ASN A 8 6.90 35.91 -2.63
C ASN A 8 5.66 36.84 -2.54
N PHE A 9 5.21 37.44 -3.64
CA PHE A 9 4.02 38.30 -3.66
C PHE A 9 2.71 37.55 -3.51
N TYR A 10 2.58 36.34 -4.13
CA TYR A 10 1.40 35.49 -3.99
C TYR A 10 1.30 34.89 -2.57
N PHE A 11 2.41 34.47 -1.96
CA PHE A 11 2.41 33.97 -0.59
C PHE A 11 2.14 35.06 0.44
N LYS A 12 2.65 36.26 0.22
CA LYS A 12 2.44 37.43 1.11
C LYS A 12 0.99 37.95 1.10
N LYS A 13 0.24 37.71 0.00
CA LYS A 13 -1.18 38.13 -0.14
C LYS A 13 -2.15 37.21 0.60
N MET A 14 -1.72 35.98 1.00
CA MET A 14 -2.54 35.00 1.74
C MET A 14 -2.08 34.77 3.19
N GLY A 15 -1.10 35.49 3.69
CA GLY A 15 -0.62 35.33 5.08
C GLY A 15 0.02 33.96 5.40
N MET A 16 0.41 33.18 4.37
CA MET A 16 1.02 31.87 4.58
C MET A 16 2.54 32.01 4.77
N GLN A 17 3.00 31.74 5.97
CA GLN A 17 4.41 31.44 6.21
C GLN A 17 4.82 30.23 5.38
N LYS A 18 5.95 30.29 4.67
CA LYS A 18 6.55 29.14 3.99
C LYS A 18 6.90 28.12 5.07
N LEU A 19 6.13 27.02 5.15
CA LEU A 19 6.36 25.94 6.12
C LEU A 19 7.76 25.36 5.90
N GLN A 20 8.49 25.17 7.00
CA GLN A 20 9.85 24.63 6.99
C GLN A 20 9.84 23.13 7.24
N LYS A 21 10.94 22.45 6.90
CA LYS A 21 11.15 21.04 7.25
C LYS A 21 11.01 20.88 8.77
N GLY A 22 10.22 19.89 9.18
CA GLY A 22 9.93 19.62 10.60
C GLY A 22 8.67 20.29 11.15
N ASP A 23 8.04 21.21 10.40
CA ASP A 23 6.80 21.87 10.83
C ASP A 23 5.67 20.89 11.07
N SER A 24 5.05 20.95 12.24
CA SER A 24 3.99 20.03 12.64
C SER A 24 2.76 20.06 11.73
N LYS A 25 2.42 21.22 11.16
CA LYS A 25 1.31 21.33 10.18
C LYS A 25 1.62 20.57 8.90
N LEU A 26 2.85 20.69 8.40
CA LEU A 26 3.32 20.00 7.20
C LEU A 26 3.35 18.48 7.42
N LEU A 27 3.91 18.05 8.56
CA LEU A 27 3.98 16.64 8.94
C LEU A 27 2.60 16.02 9.10
N ASN A 28 1.68 16.73 9.77
CA ASN A 28 0.30 16.26 9.94
C ASN A 28 -0.45 16.17 8.62
N ALA A 29 -0.27 17.15 7.73
CA ALA A 29 -0.90 17.15 6.42
C ALA A 29 -0.39 16.00 5.53
N TRP A 30 0.90 15.67 5.62
CA TRP A 30 1.45 14.50 4.96
C TRP A 30 0.85 13.21 5.52
N ALA A 31 0.87 13.01 6.83
CA ALA A 31 0.32 11.82 7.46
C ALA A 31 -1.19 11.65 7.17
N PHE A 32 -1.92 12.73 6.95
CA PHE A 32 -3.33 12.72 6.62
C PHE A 32 -3.64 12.19 5.21
N TYR A 33 -2.65 12.09 4.33
CA TYR A 33 -2.85 11.42 3.05
C TYR A 33 -3.16 9.93 3.21
N ASP A 34 -2.57 9.27 4.20
CA ASP A 34 -2.88 7.86 4.48
C ASP A 34 -4.35 7.69 4.93
N TRP A 35 -4.93 8.66 5.69
CA TRP A 35 -6.37 8.70 5.96
C TRP A 35 -7.21 8.74 4.68
N ALA A 36 -6.75 9.50 3.69
CA ALA A 36 -7.49 9.68 2.45
C ALA A 36 -7.42 8.46 1.53
N ASN A 37 -6.23 7.86 1.34
CA ASN A 37 -5.99 6.85 0.31
C ASN A 37 -6.17 5.40 0.78
N SER A 38 -5.99 5.11 2.09
CA SER A 38 -6.02 3.73 2.60
C SER A 38 -7.40 3.08 2.48
N VAL A 39 -8.44 3.87 2.27
CA VAL A 39 -9.80 3.38 1.99
C VAL A 39 -9.86 2.52 0.72
N TYR A 40 -9.00 2.79 -0.27
CA TYR A 40 -8.87 1.94 -1.45
C TYR A 40 -8.44 0.52 -1.06
N ALA A 41 -7.36 0.40 -0.27
CA ALA A 41 -6.81 -0.89 0.09
C ALA A 41 -7.81 -1.74 0.88
N LEU A 42 -8.54 -1.15 1.84
CA LEU A 42 -9.45 -1.88 2.70
C LEU A 42 -10.82 -2.11 2.04
N VAL A 43 -11.45 -1.06 1.50
CA VAL A 43 -12.83 -1.15 0.98
C VAL A 43 -12.84 -1.77 -0.43
N ILE A 44 -11.98 -1.28 -1.35
CA ILE A 44 -11.95 -1.81 -2.73
C ILE A 44 -11.17 -3.12 -2.77
N SER A 45 -9.87 -3.11 -2.46
CA SER A 45 -9.01 -4.25 -2.74
C SER A 45 -9.31 -5.46 -1.86
N SER A 46 -9.69 -5.25 -0.58
CA SER A 46 -9.78 -6.35 0.39
C SER A 46 -11.20 -6.75 0.80
N THR A 47 -12.25 -5.92 0.59
CA THR A 47 -13.54 -6.22 1.19
C THR A 47 -14.73 -6.08 0.22
N ILE A 48 -15.18 -4.86 -0.11
CA ILE A 48 -16.46 -4.67 -0.82
C ILE A 48 -16.39 -5.11 -2.28
N PHE A 49 -15.30 -4.80 -2.99
CA PHE A 49 -15.20 -5.19 -4.39
C PHE A 49 -15.09 -6.71 -4.59
N PRO A 50 -14.28 -7.48 -3.84
CA PRO A 50 -14.29 -8.95 -3.92
C PRO A 50 -15.66 -9.55 -3.63
N LEU A 51 -16.39 -9.02 -2.63
CA LEU A 51 -17.75 -9.47 -2.31
C LEU A 51 -18.73 -9.17 -3.46
N TYR A 52 -18.69 -7.95 -4.00
CA TYR A 52 -19.51 -7.53 -5.14
C TYR A 52 -19.23 -8.38 -6.38
N TYR A 53 -17.95 -8.52 -6.74
CA TYR A 53 -17.51 -9.29 -7.89
C TYR A 53 -18.00 -10.76 -7.81
N GLY A 54 -17.73 -11.41 -6.68
CA GLY A 54 -18.19 -12.79 -6.48
C GLY A 54 -19.72 -12.93 -6.47
N ALA A 55 -20.47 -11.97 -5.89
CA ALA A 55 -21.93 -11.98 -5.90
C ALA A 55 -22.50 -11.81 -7.30
N LEU A 56 -21.90 -10.92 -8.12
CA LEU A 56 -22.34 -10.67 -9.50
C LEU A 56 -22.22 -11.91 -10.38
N PHE A 57 -21.13 -12.65 -10.27
CA PHE A 57 -20.92 -13.90 -11.00
C PHE A 57 -21.86 -15.02 -10.53
N ARG A 58 -22.05 -15.16 -9.21
CA ARG A 58 -23.01 -16.15 -8.65
C ARG A 58 -24.45 -15.86 -9.07
N GLN A 59 -24.87 -14.59 -9.09
CA GLN A 59 -26.22 -14.22 -9.48
C GLN A 59 -26.55 -14.61 -10.93
N LYS A 60 -25.56 -14.53 -11.83
CA LYS A 60 -25.73 -14.91 -13.25
C LYS A 60 -25.36 -16.37 -13.55
N ASN A 61 -24.94 -17.17 -12.54
CA ASN A 61 -24.44 -18.55 -12.68
C ASN A 61 -23.32 -18.66 -13.73
N ILE A 62 -22.42 -17.70 -13.77
CA ILE A 62 -21.29 -17.65 -14.69
C ILE A 62 -20.02 -18.04 -13.93
N GLU A 63 -19.35 -19.12 -14.31
CA GLU A 63 -18.04 -19.51 -13.75
C GLU A 63 -16.89 -19.03 -14.62
N GLU A 64 -17.10 -18.97 -15.93
CA GLU A 64 -16.09 -18.59 -16.92
C GLU A 64 -16.57 -17.50 -17.83
N ILE A 65 -15.67 -16.61 -18.25
CA ILE A 65 -15.92 -15.58 -19.26
C ILE A 65 -14.99 -15.80 -20.44
N VAL A 66 -15.52 -15.64 -21.65
CA VAL A 66 -14.71 -15.64 -22.87
C VAL A 66 -14.20 -14.23 -23.14
N LEU A 67 -12.88 -14.05 -23.04
CA LEU A 67 -12.19 -12.80 -23.35
C LEU A 67 -11.15 -13.06 -24.46
N PHE A 68 -11.22 -12.28 -25.53
CA PHE A 68 -10.28 -12.38 -26.66
C PHE A 68 -10.14 -13.80 -27.22
N GLY A 69 -11.22 -14.62 -27.15
CA GLY A 69 -11.23 -16.01 -27.61
C GLY A 69 -10.74 -17.06 -26.60
N PHE A 70 -10.38 -16.66 -25.41
CA PHE A 70 -9.96 -17.56 -24.31
C PHE A 70 -11.04 -17.62 -23.23
N SER A 71 -11.40 -18.84 -22.79
CA SER A 71 -12.24 -19.04 -21.60
C SER A 71 -11.38 -18.88 -20.35
N VAL A 72 -11.78 -17.98 -19.45
CA VAL A 72 -11.05 -17.68 -18.21
C VAL A 72 -12.03 -17.75 -17.04
N ARG A 73 -11.66 -18.47 -15.98
CA ARG A 73 -12.43 -18.52 -14.73
C ARG A 73 -12.47 -17.15 -14.08
N SER A 74 -13.62 -16.78 -13.53
CA SER A 74 -13.85 -15.48 -12.92
C SER A 74 -12.82 -15.12 -11.84
N GLU A 75 -12.47 -16.09 -10.99
CA GLU A 75 -11.48 -15.90 -9.90
C GLU A 75 -10.05 -15.67 -10.45
N ALA A 76 -9.68 -16.37 -11.53
CA ALA A 76 -8.39 -16.20 -12.18
C ALA A 76 -8.29 -14.85 -12.90
N LEU A 77 -9.40 -14.37 -13.47
CA LEU A 77 -9.45 -13.13 -14.23
C LEU A 77 -9.04 -11.92 -13.40
N ILE A 78 -9.63 -11.76 -12.20
CA ILE A 78 -9.28 -10.64 -11.33
C ILE A 78 -7.83 -10.73 -10.82
N SER A 79 -7.34 -11.96 -10.61
CA SER A 79 -5.94 -12.20 -10.22
C SER A 79 -4.97 -11.80 -11.33
N TYR A 80 -5.28 -12.11 -12.59
CA TYR A 80 -4.46 -11.70 -13.74
C TYR A 80 -4.44 -10.19 -13.94
N VAL A 81 -5.60 -9.52 -13.79
CA VAL A 81 -5.68 -8.06 -13.89
C VAL A 81 -4.89 -7.39 -12.76
N THR A 82 -4.95 -7.93 -11.55
CA THR A 82 -4.18 -7.45 -10.41
C THR A 82 -2.67 -7.61 -10.64
N ALA A 83 -2.23 -8.79 -11.11
CA ALA A 83 -0.83 -9.03 -11.45
C ALA A 83 -0.33 -8.11 -12.57
N LEU A 84 -1.14 -7.91 -13.62
CA LEU A 84 -0.85 -6.95 -14.68
C LEU A 84 -0.66 -5.53 -14.13
N GLY A 85 -1.52 -5.10 -13.21
CA GLY A 85 -1.41 -3.79 -12.56
C GLY A 85 -0.10 -3.62 -11.79
N PHE A 86 0.30 -4.62 -11.01
CA PHE A 86 1.59 -4.60 -10.33
C PHE A 86 2.78 -4.56 -11.29
N LEU A 87 2.72 -5.28 -12.40
CA LEU A 87 3.76 -5.23 -13.43
C LEU A 87 3.83 -3.84 -14.08
N ILE A 88 2.69 -3.28 -14.47
CA ILE A 88 2.63 -1.94 -15.07
C ILE A 88 3.25 -0.91 -14.13
N ILE A 89 2.86 -0.90 -12.84
CA ILE A 89 3.38 0.09 -11.90
C ILE A 89 4.87 -0.13 -11.61
N ALA A 90 5.34 -1.37 -11.55
CA ALA A 90 6.76 -1.68 -11.36
C ALA A 90 7.64 -1.13 -12.51
N PHE A 91 7.12 -1.06 -13.73
CA PHE A 91 7.83 -0.48 -14.88
C PHE A 91 7.67 1.03 -14.99
N ILE A 92 6.46 1.55 -14.78
CA ILE A 92 6.15 2.96 -14.98
C ILE A 92 6.66 3.83 -13.81
N SER A 93 6.57 3.33 -12.57
CA SER A 93 6.93 4.07 -11.37
C SER A 93 8.37 4.62 -11.40
N PRO A 94 9.42 3.84 -11.73
CA PRO A 94 10.78 4.36 -11.80
C PRO A 94 10.95 5.45 -12.86
N LEU A 95 10.36 5.25 -14.03
CA LEU A 95 10.47 6.21 -15.13
C LEU A 95 9.84 7.56 -14.75
N LEU A 96 8.61 7.53 -14.21
CA LEU A 96 7.91 8.75 -13.82
C LEU A 96 8.55 9.41 -12.60
N SER A 97 9.18 8.62 -11.71
CA SER A 97 9.95 9.14 -10.58
C SER A 97 11.17 9.93 -11.03
N GLY A 98 11.95 9.41 -12.00
CA GLY A 98 13.07 10.14 -12.60
C GLY A 98 12.62 11.43 -13.30
N ILE A 99 11.48 11.41 -13.98
CA ILE A 99 10.89 12.61 -14.58
C ILE A 99 10.48 13.62 -13.49
N ALA A 100 9.85 13.14 -12.42
CA ALA A 100 9.41 13.99 -11.32
C ALA A 100 10.57 14.69 -10.60
N ASP A 101 11.66 13.97 -10.38
CA ASP A 101 12.89 14.54 -9.78
C ASP A 101 13.56 15.54 -10.74
N TYR A 102 13.68 15.21 -12.02
CA TYR A 102 14.22 16.11 -13.03
C TYR A 102 13.43 17.43 -13.14
N MET A 103 12.09 17.33 -13.10
CA MET A 103 11.20 18.49 -13.17
C MET A 103 11.04 19.21 -11.82
N GLY A 104 11.40 18.57 -10.71
CA GLY A 104 11.13 19.07 -9.36
C GLY A 104 9.63 19.19 -9.05
N ASN A 105 8.77 18.36 -9.62
CA ASN A 105 7.30 18.48 -9.48
C ASN A 105 6.62 17.17 -9.13
N LYS A 106 7.08 16.49 -8.08
CA LYS A 106 6.46 15.24 -7.61
C LYS A 106 5.01 15.39 -7.14
N LYS A 107 4.59 16.59 -6.73
CA LYS A 107 3.20 16.88 -6.35
C LYS A 107 2.22 16.72 -7.50
N PHE A 108 2.64 17.07 -8.71
CA PHE A 108 1.81 16.86 -9.91
C PHE A 108 1.50 15.37 -10.11
N PHE A 109 2.52 14.51 -10.02
CA PHE A 109 2.34 13.07 -10.19
C PHE A 109 1.53 12.45 -9.03
N LEU A 110 1.75 12.90 -7.79
CA LEU A 110 0.92 12.49 -6.65
C LEU A 110 -0.56 12.78 -6.90
N LYS A 111 -0.90 13.99 -7.35
CA LYS A 111 -2.26 14.38 -7.70
C LYS A 111 -2.82 13.59 -8.88
N LEU A 112 -2.02 13.42 -9.93
CA LEU A 112 -2.41 12.69 -11.14
C LEU A 112 -2.85 11.27 -10.82
N PHE A 113 -2.00 10.52 -10.10
CA PHE A 113 -2.32 9.15 -9.71
C PHE A 113 -3.48 9.07 -8.71
N CYS A 114 -3.58 10.01 -7.77
CA CYS A 114 -4.72 10.09 -6.86
C CYS A 114 -6.03 10.29 -7.64
N TYR A 115 -6.08 11.23 -8.57
CA TYR A 115 -7.30 11.48 -9.34
C TYR A 115 -7.64 10.33 -10.29
N ILE A 116 -6.65 9.75 -10.97
CA ILE A 116 -6.87 8.54 -11.78
C ILE A 116 -7.45 7.43 -10.89
N GLY A 117 -6.82 7.13 -9.76
CA GLY A 117 -7.27 6.08 -8.87
C GLY A 117 -8.68 6.31 -8.32
N ALA A 118 -8.95 7.51 -7.81
CA ALA A 118 -10.23 7.83 -7.20
C ALA A 118 -11.38 7.91 -8.21
N ILE A 119 -11.15 8.49 -9.39
CA ILE A 119 -12.14 8.51 -10.48
C ILE A 119 -12.42 7.08 -10.97
N SER A 120 -11.39 6.25 -11.07
CA SER A 120 -11.54 4.84 -11.45
C SER A 120 -12.31 4.05 -10.38
N CYS A 121 -12.11 4.33 -9.08
CA CYS A 121 -12.97 3.78 -8.04
C CYS A 121 -14.44 4.18 -8.23
N MET A 122 -14.71 5.45 -8.52
CA MET A 122 -16.08 5.90 -8.81
C MET A 122 -16.65 5.23 -10.05
N SER A 123 -15.86 4.99 -11.09
CA SER A 123 -16.32 4.32 -12.31
C SER A 123 -16.65 2.83 -12.10
N LEU A 124 -16.15 2.18 -11.03
CA LEU A 124 -16.58 0.84 -10.62
C LEU A 124 -18.07 0.77 -10.25
N TYR A 125 -18.72 1.90 -9.98
CA TYR A 125 -20.19 1.99 -9.84
C TYR A 125 -20.91 1.40 -11.06
N PHE A 126 -20.35 1.55 -12.26
CA PHE A 126 -20.89 1.02 -13.51
C PHE A 126 -20.38 -0.39 -13.85
N PHE A 127 -19.72 -1.07 -12.90
CA PHE A 127 -19.18 -2.40 -13.14
C PHE A 127 -20.30 -3.39 -13.47
N SER A 128 -20.26 -3.99 -14.66
CA SER A 128 -21.19 -5.01 -15.10
C SER A 128 -20.50 -6.09 -15.93
N LEU A 129 -21.11 -7.28 -16.01
CA LEU A 129 -20.58 -8.38 -16.84
C LEU A 129 -20.78 -8.12 -18.34
N ASP A 130 -21.75 -7.26 -18.71
CA ASP A 130 -22.01 -6.90 -20.11
C ASP A 130 -20.89 -5.99 -20.67
N THR A 131 -20.23 -5.24 -19.78
CA THR A 131 -19.10 -4.34 -20.09
C THR A 131 -17.84 -4.75 -19.34
N VAL A 132 -17.61 -6.05 -19.16
CA VAL A 132 -16.57 -6.57 -18.28
C VAL A 132 -15.17 -6.02 -18.57
N VAL A 133 -14.79 -5.86 -19.83
CA VAL A 133 -13.46 -5.34 -20.20
C VAL A 133 -13.28 -3.90 -19.69
N LEU A 134 -14.27 -3.02 -19.90
CA LEU A 134 -14.22 -1.64 -19.41
C LEU A 134 -14.22 -1.60 -17.88
N SER A 135 -14.99 -2.47 -17.27
CA SER A 135 -15.05 -2.62 -15.81
C SER A 135 -13.71 -3.06 -15.21
N LEU A 136 -13.03 -4.02 -15.86
CA LEU A 136 -11.69 -4.47 -15.44
C LEU A 136 -10.61 -3.40 -15.68
N VAL A 137 -10.74 -2.60 -16.73
CA VAL A 137 -9.87 -1.43 -16.96
C VAL A 137 -10.04 -0.41 -15.82
N SER A 138 -11.26 -0.17 -15.36
CA SER A 138 -11.50 0.70 -14.20
C SER A 138 -10.85 0.17 -12.93
N TYR A 139 -10.95 -1.14 -12.67
CA TYR A 139 -10.27 -1.79 -11.54
C TYR A 139 -8.73 -1.68 -11.67
N LEU A 140 -8.19 -1.94 -12.85
CA LEU A 140 -6.76 -1.83 -13.14
C LEU A 140 -6.24 -0.41 -12.91
N LEU A 141 -6.96 0.61 -13.41
CA LEU A 141 -6.59 2.02 -13.22
C LEU A 141 -6.71 2.47 -11.76
N ALA A 142 -7.69 1.97 -11.00
CA ALA A 142 -7.80 2.22 -9.57
C ALA A 142 -6.58 1.68 -8.81
N LEU A 143 -6.15 0.46 -9.13
CA LEU A 143 -4.94 -0.16 -8.58
C LEU A 143 -3.67 0.63 -8.92
N ILE A 144 -3.49 0.97 -10.21
CA ILE A 144 -2.36 1.77 -10.67
C ILE A 144 -2.34 3.14 -10.00
N GLY A 145 -3.51 3.79 -9.87
CA GLY A 145 -3.65 5.08 -9.21
C GLY A 145 -3.23 5.02 -7.73
N PHE A 146 -3.69 4.00 -7.01
CA PHE A 146 -3.33 3.83 -5.61
C PHE A 146 -1.82 3.62 -5.43
N TRP A 147 -1.27 2.58 -6.03
CA TRP A 147 0.13 2.23 -5.86
C TRP A 147 1.08 3.28 -6.46
N GLY A 148 0.72 3.86 -7.61
CA GLY A 148 1.49 4.95 -8.21
C GLY A 148 1.54 6.21 -7.35
N SER A 149 0.46 6.56 -6.68
CA SER A 149 0.43 7.72 -5.77
C SER A 149 1.38 7.54 -4.57
N LEU A 150 1.51 6.31 -4.05
CA LEU A 150 2.32 6.01 -2.87
C LEU A 150 3.81 6.29 -3.08
N VAL A 151 4.35 6.10 -4.28
CA VAL A 151 5.76 6.40 -4.56
C VAL A 151 6.06 7.88 -4.34
N PHE A 152 5.23 8.75 -4.91
CA PHE A 152 5.36 10.20 -4.78
C PHE A 152 5.03 10.68 -3.36
N TYR A 153 4.05 10.08 -2.72
CA TYR A 153 3.69 10.35 -1.33
C TYR A 153 4.84 10.02 -0.37
N ASN A 154 5.37 8.81 -0.45
CA ASN A 154 6.46 8.34 0.41
C ASN A 154 7.73 9.17 0.23
N SER A 155 8.01 9.62 -0.98
CA SER A 155 9.20 10.43 -1.29
C SER A 155 9.22 11.80 -0.63
N TYR A 156 8.10 12.29 -0.11
CA TYR A 156 8.07 13.52 0.69
C TYR A 156 8.66 13.33 2.09
N LEU A 157 8.65 12.11 2.64
CA LEU A 157 9.05 11.88 4.03
C LEU A 157 10.45 12.43 4.38
N PRO A 158 11.53 12.16 3.60
CA PRO A 158 12.84 12.73 3.87
C PRO A 158 12.92 14.25 3.64
N ASP A 159 12.06 14.81 2.79
CA ASP A 159 12.07 16.24 2.49
C ASP A 159 11.43 17.08 3.59
N ILE A 160 10.38 16.56 4.22
CA ILE A 160 9.54 17.32 5.16
C ILE A 160 9.86 17.04 6.63
N ALA A 161 10.46 15.87 6.94
CA ALA A 161 10.72 15.42 8.30
C ALA A 161 12.22 15.24 8.58
N HIS A 162 12.66 15.73 9.73
CA HIS A 162 13.99 15.39 10.24
C HIS A 162 14.07 13.92 10.61
N LYS A 163 15.25 13.30 10.58
CA LYS A 163 15.43 11.85 10.79
C LYS A 163 14.79 11.36 12.08
N GLU A 164 14.87 12.16 13.15
CA GLU A 164 14.29 11.85 14.46
C GLU A 164 12.75 11.84 14.45
N GLN A 165 12.14 12.55 13.50
CA GLN A 165 10.67 12.65 13.37
C GLN A 165 10.09 11.58 12.45
N GLN A 166 10.89 10.98 11.54
CA GLN A 166 10.40 10.13 10.46
C GLN A 166 9.68 8.88 10.98
N ASP A 167 10.14 8.24 12.05
CA ASP A 167 9.48 7.04 12.58
C ASP A 167 8.10 7.37 13.15
N ASN A 168 8.03 8.44 13.93
CA ASN A 168 6.78 8.85 14.56
C ASN A 168 5.75 9.30 13.50
N ILE A 169 6.19 10.09 12.51
CA ILE A 169 5.26 10.59 11.49
C ILE A 169 4.84 9.48 10.50
N SER A 170 5.73 8.52 10.20
CA SER A 170 5.39 7.34 9.42
C SER A 170 4.35 6.47 10.16
N ALA A 171 4.56 6.21 11.45
CA ALA A 171 3.59 5.48 12.27
C ALA A 171 2.24 6.21 12.37
N LYS A 172 2.26 7.55 12.50
CA LYS A 172 1.05 8.37 12.49
C LYS A 172 0.29 8.27 11.18
N GLY A 173 0.98 8.30 10.03
CA GLY A 173 0.36 8.14 8.72
C GLY A 173 -0.37 6.79 8.62
N PHE A 174 0.32 5.69 8.87
CA PHE A 174 -0.30 4.36 8.86
C PHE A 174 -1.47 4.24 9.83
N SER A 175 -1.33 4.77 11.06
CA SER A 175 -2.42 4.78 12.05
C SER A 175 -3.66 5.52 11.55
N LEU A 176 -3.47 6.70 10.93
CA LEU A 176 -4.56 7.46 10.32
C LEU A 176 -5.19 6.68 9.16
N GLY A 177 -4.38 6.00 8.34
CA GLY A 177 -4.85 5.17 7.25
C GLY A 177 -5.73 4.02 7.74
N TYR A 178 -5.29 3.30 8.77
CA TYR A 178 -6.08 2.22 9.37
C TYR A 178 -7.42 2.73 9.94
N ILE A 179 -7.39 3.84 10.69
CA ILE A 179 -8.62 4.40 11.26
C ILE A 179 -9.56 4.90 10.15
N GLY A 180 -9.06 5.67 9.18
CA GLY A 180 -9.86 6.21 8.08
C GLY A 180 -10.52 5.12 7.24
N SER A 181 -9.76 4.06 6.92
CA SER A 181 -10.29 2.93 6.16
C SER A 181 -11.33 2.12 6.92
N VAL A 182 -11.14 1.92 8.24
CA VAL A 182 -12.15 1.26 9.10
C VAL A 182 -13.43 2.09 9.18
N VAL A 183 -13.32 3.41 9.37
CA VAL A 183 -14.51 4.30 9.43
C VAL A 183 -15.32 4.19 8.13
N LEU A 184 -14.67 4.30 6.97
CA LEU A 184 -15.40 4.18 5.70
C LEU A 184 -15.93 2.76 5.47
N LEU A 185 -15.17 1.71 5.81
CA LEU A 185 -15.65 0.34 5.68
C LEU A 185 -16.90 0.10 6.53
N LEU A 186 -16.95 0.58 7.78
CA LEU A 186 -18.13 0.47 8.64
C LEU A 186 -19.34 1.18 8.03
N ILE A 187 -19.15 2.36 7.43
CA ILE A 187 -20.22 3.07 6.72
C ILE A 187 -20.72 2.22 5.53
N CYS A 188 -19.82 1.69 4.73
CA CYS A 188 -20.16 0.84 3.57
C CYS A 188 -20.89 -0.44 4.01
N LEU A 189 -20.41 -1.11 5.07
CA LEU A 189 -21.05 -2.31 5.60
C LEU A 189 -22.44 -2.00 6.14
N ALA A 190 -22.63 -0.89 6.87
CA ALA A 190 -23.94 -0.46 7.34
C ALA A 190 -24.90 -0.24 6.17
N MET A 191 -24.45 0.42 5.08
CA MET A 191 -25.27 0.60 3.88
C MET A 191 -25.70 -0.72 3.25
N VAL A 192 -24.81 -1.73 3.23
CA VAL A 192 -25.11 -3.04 2.64
C VAL A 192 -25.98 -3.91 3.55
N MET A 193 -25.79 -3.81 4.89
CA MET A 193 -26.48 -4.67 5.85
C MET A 193 -27.87 -4.17 6.25
N LEU A 194 -28.16 -2.88 6.09
CA LEU A 194 -29.45 -2.27 6.48
C LEU A 194 -30.49 -2.30 5.36
N VAL A 195 -30.21 -2.91 4.22
CA VAL A 195 -31.13 -2.99 3.09
C VAL A 195 -31.48 -4.45 2.78
N ASP A 196 -32.57 -4.64 2.03
CA ASP A 196 -33.00 -5.94 1.54
C ASP A 196 -31.98 -6.55 0.57
N ASP A 197 -31.99 -7.89 0.43
CA ASP A 197 -31.04 -8.62 -0.43
C ASP A 197 -31.02 -8.14 -1.88
N SER A 198 -32.17 -7.69 -2.39
CA SER A 198 -32.30 -7.13 -3.75
C SER A 198 -31.52 -5.85 -3.98
N GLN A 199 -31.24 -5.08 -2.90
CA GLN A 199 -30.56 -3.79 -2.96
C GLN A 199 -29.08 -3.87 -2.58
N LYS A 200 -28.60 -5.00 -2.05
CA LYS A 200 -27.21 -5.15 -1.55
C LYS A 200 -26.16 -4.85 -2.62
N LEU A 201 -26.34 -5.36 -3.84
CA LEU A 201 -25.40 -5.09 -4.95
C LEU A 201 -25.33 -3.60 -5.26
N GLN A 202 -26.47 -2.91 -5.28
CA GLN A 202 -26.52 -1.45 -5.50
C GLN A 202 -25.80 -0.68 -4.38
N MET A 203 -25.94 -1.10 -3.12
CA MET A 203 -25.22 -0.47 -2.01
C MET A 203 -23.71 -0.73 -2.06
N MET A 204 -23.28 -1.90 -2.53
CA MET A 204 -21.85 -2.15 -2.80
C MET A 204 -21.33 -1.24 -3.91
N GLN A 205 -22.08 -1.01 -4.98
CA GLN A 205 -21.72 -0.05 -6.04
C GLN A 205 -21.65 1.39 -5.50
N ASN A 206 -22.60 1.80 -4.66
CA ASN A 206 -22.57 3.11 -3.98
C ASN A 206 -21.32 3.28 -3.11
N SER A 207 -20.83 2.20 -2.50
CA SER A 207 -19.59 2.21 -1.72
C SER A 207 -18.37 2.59 -2.58
N PHE A 208 -18.34 2.22 -3.86
CA PHE A 208 -17.25 2.61 -4.78
C PHE A 208 -17.24 4.11 -5.05
N LEU A 209 -18.41 4.74 -5.16
CA LEU A 209 -18.52 6.20 -5.27
C LEU A 209 -17.99 6.88 -4.00
N LEU A 210 -18.38 6.37 -2.81
CA LEU A 210 -17.92 6.92 -1.54
C LEU A 210 -16.41 6.84 -1.39
N VAL A 211 -15.77 5.73 -1.79
CA VAL A 211 -14.31 5.60 -1.78
C VAL A 211 -13.64 6.68 -2.62
N GLY A 212 -14.11 6.90 -3.85
CA GLY A 212 -13.53 7.93 -4.71
C GLY A 212 -13.71 9.35 -4.18
N VAL A 213 -14.91 9.67 -3.71
CA VAL A 213 -15.23 10.98 -3.09
C VAL A 213 -14.39 11.20 -1.82
N TRP A 214 -14.29 10.20 -0.95
CA TRP A 214 -13.45 10.24 0.25
C TRP A 214 -11.99 10.51 -0.10
N TRP A 215 -11.45 9.74 -1.03
CA TRP A 215 -10.04 9.85 -1.41
C TRP A 215 -9.72 11.22 -2.03
N ILE A 216 -10.50 11.70 -3.01
CA ILE A 216 -10.31 13.05 -3.58
C ILE A 216 -10.51 14.13 -2.51
N GLY A 217 -11.59 14.06 -1.75
CA GLY A 217 -11.98 15.10 -0.81
C GLY A 217 -10.91 15.33 0.27
N PHE A 218 -10.52 14.27 0.97
CA PHE A 218 -9.56 14.39 2.07
C PHE A 218 -8.11 14.64 1.59
N SER A 219 -7.75 14.21 0.38
CA SER A 219 -6.44 14.51 -0.21
C SER A 219 -6.19 16.00 -0.43
N GLN A 220 -7.24 16.83 -0.54
CA GLN A 220 -7.08 18.28 -0.75
C GLN A 220 -6.34 18.94 0.43
N TYR A 221 -6.59 18.46 1.67
CA TYR A 221 -5.87 18.94 2.84
C TYR A 221 -4.35 18.74 2.71
N THR A 222 -3.93 17.54 2.31
CA THR A 222 -2.53 17.23 2.04
C THR A 222 -1.96 18.10 0.93
N TYR A 223 -2.68 18.25 -0.18
CA TYR A 223 -2.22 19.06 -1.31
C TYR A 223 -2.08 20.53 -0.98
N TYR A 224 -2.86 21.05 -0.05
CA TYR A 224 -2.76 22.44 0.36
C TYR A 224 -1.43 22.72 1.05
N TYR A 225 -0.96 21.84 1.92
CA TYR A 225 0.23 22.07 2.74
C TYR A 225 1.53 21.53 2.14
N LEU A 226 1.49 20.46 1.33
CA LEU A 226 2.71 19.93 0.74
C LEU A 226 3.40 20.95 -0.18
N PRO A 227 4.75 21.09 -0.09
CA PRO A 227 5.48 22.02 -0.92
C PRO A 227 5.47 21.63 -2.39
N ASN A 228 5.48 22.64 -3.26
CA ASN A 228 5.84 22.48 -4.66
C ASN A 228 7.34 22.76 -4.79
N ASN A 229 8.15 21.74 -4.98
CA ASN A 229 9.53 21.93 -5.38
C ASN A 229 9.49 22.26 -6.88
N LYS A 230 9.76 23.49 -7.24
CA LYS A 230 9.91 23.89 -8.64
C LYS A 230 11.40 23.94 -8.96
N ASN A 231 11.90 22.96 -9.66
CA ASN A 231 13.08 23.17 -10.47
C ASN A 231 12.67 23.96 -11.72
N GLU A 232 13.52 24.88 -12.17
CA GLU A 232 13.24 25.71 -13.36
C GLU A 232 13.33 24.92 -14.68
N ASN A 233 13.51 23.60 -14.62
CA ASN A 233 13.61 22.75 -15.78
C ASN A 233 12.23 22.63 -16.45
N LYS A 234 12.07 23.31 -17.58
CA LYS A 234 10.87 23.23 -18.41
C LYS A 234 10.79 21.86 -19.09
N LEU A 235 9.58 21.45 -19.42
CA LEU A 235 9.30 20.31 -20.29
C LEU A 235 9.99 20.50 -21.65
N HIS A 236 11.17 19.90 -21.84
CA HIS A 236 11.86 19.81 -23.12
C HIS A 236 11.59 18.45 -23.77
N LYS A 237 11.76 18.36 -25.10
CA LYS A 237 11.56 17.12 -25.89
C LYS A 237 12.30 15.88 -25.36
N ASN A 238 13.30 16.06 -24.49
CA ASN A 238 14.15 14.98 -23.94
C ASN A 238 13.82 14.61 -22.47
N VAL A 239 12.64 14.93 -21.95
CA VAL A 239 12.26 14.67 -20.54
C VAL A 239 12.37 13.19 -20.18
N PHE A 240 11.97 12.29 -21.07
CA PHE A 240 12.10 10.84 -20.86
C PHE A 240 13.55 10.39 -20.72
N PHE A 241 14.45 10.87 -21.58
CA PHE A 241 15.87 10.56 -21.50
C PHE A 241 16.52 11.12 -20.23
N ASN A 242 16.11 12.31 -19.80
CA ASN A 242 16.61 12.92 -18.60
C ASN A 242 16.09 12.18 -17.35
N GLY A 243 14.84 11.76 -17.32
CA GLY A 243 14.29 10.91 -16.27
C GLY A 243 15.02 9.57 -16.16
N PHE A 244 15.36 8.94 -17.30
CA PHE A 244 16.15 7.71 -17.32
C PHE A 244 17.58 7.92 -16.81
N LYS A 245 18.22 9.07 -17.12
CA LYS A 245 19.54 9.42 -16.60
C LYS A 245 19.53 9.60 -15.07
N GLU A 246 18.50 10.28 -14.52
CA GLU A 246 18.36 10.42 -13.08
C GLU A 246 18.17 9.06 -12.40
N LEU A 247 17.32 8.21 -12.94
CA LEU A 247 17.12 6.85 -12.42
C LEU A 247 18.44 6.04 -12.41
N ARG A 248 19.22 6.11 -13.51
CA ARG A 248 20.52 5.44 -13.59
C ARG A 248 21.53 5.98 -12.60
N LYS A 249 21.55 7.29 -12.39
CA LYS A 249 22.38 7.98 -11.38
C LYS A 249 22.05 7.45 -9.98
N VAL A 250 20.76 7.43 -9.60
CA VAL A 250 20.32 6.93 -8.30
C VAL A 250 20.65 5.45 -8.14
N TRP A 251 20.52 4.63 -9.18
CA TRP A 251 20.94 3.23 -9.14
C TRP A 251 22.44 3.06 -8.81
N HIS A 252 23.31 3.90 -9.38
CA HIS A 252 24.73 3.88 -9.02
C HIS A 252 24.97 4.32 -7.59
N GLN A 253 24.28 5.36 -7.13
CA GLN A 253 24.35 5.81 -5.71
C GLN A 253 23.92 4.70 -4.75
N ILE A 254 22.83 3.97 -5.02
CA ILE A 254 22.37 2.85 -4.19
C ILE A 254 23.45 1.76 -4.11
N LYS A 255 24.16 1.47 -5.20
CA LYS A 255 25.26 0.49 -5.19
C LYS A 255 26.42 0.89 -4.29
N GLU A 256 26.72 2.17 -4.20
CA GLU A 256 27.80 2.72 -3.35
C GLU A 256 27.40 2.82 -1.88
N LEU A 257 26.13 3.13 -1.60
CA LEU A 257 25.60 3.27 -0.24
C LEU A 257 25.38 1.91 0.41
N LYS A 258 26.41 1.35 1.05
CA LYS A 258 26.40 -0.02 1.62
C LYS A 258 25.23 -0.27 2.57
N SER A 259 24.90 0.69 3.44
CA SER A 259 23.79 0.54 4.40
C SER A 259 22.44 0.49 3.71
N LEU A 260 22.19 1.40 2.76
CA LEU A 260 20.96 1.44 1.98
C LEU A 260 20.78 0.17 1.14
N ARG A 261 21.82 -0.25 0.44
CA ARG A 261 21.81 -1.49 -0.38
C ARG A 261 21.51 -2.74 0.45
N ARG A 262 22.17 -2.88 1.62
CA ARG A 262 21.94 -4.01 2.52
C ARG A 262 20.52 -3.99 3.08
N TYR A 263 20.04 -2.81 3.44
CA TYR A 263 18.67 -2.64 3.92
C TYR A 263 17.64 -2.96 2.84
N LEU A 264 17.82 -2.43 1.61
CA LEU A 264 16.90 -2.70 0.49
C LEU A 264 16.85 -4.19 0.13
N ALA A 265 17.98 -4.90 0.19
CA ALA A 265 18.02 -6.35 -0.01
C ALA A 265 17.26 -7.11 1.10
N ALA A 266 17.41 -6.71 2.37
CA ALA A 266 16.66 -7.29 3.47
C ALA A 266 15.16 -7.01 3.34
N PHE A 267 14.80 -5.76 3.05
CA PHE A 267 13.42 -5.32 2.80
C PHE A 267 12.77 -6.14 1.68
N PHE A 268 13.45 -6.27 0.54
CA PHE A 268 12.96 -7.06 -0.58
C PHE A 268 12.54 -8.47 -0.15
N VAL A 269 13.39 -9.15 0.63
CA VAL A 269 13.14 -10.54 1.01
C VAL A 269 12.03 -10.65 2.05
N TYR A 270 12.06 -9.89 3.15
CA TYR A 270 11.00 -10.04 4.15
C TYR A 270 9.65 -9.45 3.69
N SER A 271 9.67 -8.44 2.82
CA SER A 271 8.42 -7.89 2.28
C SER A 271 7.67 -8.89 1.39
N MET A 272 8.37 -9.83 0.72
CA MET A 272 7.72 -10.94 0.00
C MET A 272 6.73 -11.67 0.91
N ALA A 273 7.16 -12.08 2.10
CA ALA A 273 6.29 -12.80 3.02
C ALA A 273 5.22 -11.89 3.64
N VAL A 274 5.59 -10.69 4.10
CA VAL A 274 4.63 -9.74 4.72
C VAL A 274 3.48 -9.44 3.77
N GLN A 275 3.78 -9.02 2.54
CA GLN A 275 2.76 -8.64 1.56
C GLN A 275 1.93 -9.85 1.11
N THR A 276 2.56 -11.02 0.95
CA THR A 276 1.84 -12.26 0.62
C THR A 276 0.83 -12.59 1.71
N ILE A 277 1.24 -12.62 2.99
CA ILE A 277 0.34 -12.92 4.10
C ILE A 277 -0.84 -11.93 4.15
N MET A 278 -0.59 -10.64 3.93
CA MET A 278 -1.65 -9.63 3.92
C MET A 278 -2.70 -9.89 2.83
N ILE A 279 -2.29 -10.39 1.68
CA ILE A 279 -3.20 -10.71 0.56
C ILE A 279 -3.96 -12.00 0.83
N ILE A 280 -3.27 -13.03 1.35
CA ILE A 280 -3.86 -14.38 1.48
C ILE A 280 -4.59 -14.62 2.80
N ALA A 281 -4.44 -13.76 3.82
CA ALA A 281 -4.96 -14.01 5.16
C ALA A 281 -6.48 -14.28 5.17
N ALA A 282 -7.26 -13.52 4.39
CA ALA A 282 -8.69 -13.72 4.27
C ALA A 282 -9.03 -15.06 3.59
N TYR A 283 -8.31 -15.41 2.51
CA TYR A 283 -8.47 -16.70 1.82
C TYR A 283 -8.11 -17.88 2.72
N PHE A 284 -7.03 -17.76 3.50
CA PHE A 284 -6.67 -18.76 4.50
C PHE A 284 -7.79 -18.94 5.53
N GLY A 285 -8.31 -17.85 6.09
CA GLY A 285 -9.43 -17.89 7.04
C GLY A 285 -10.70 -18.49 6.45
N GLU A 286 -10.96 -18.26 5.17
CA GLU A 286 -12.11 -18.84 4.46
C GLU A 286 -11.99 -20.37 4.31
N LYS A 287 -10.80 -20.88 3.98
CA LYS A 287 -10.58 -22.29 3.63
C LYS A 287 -10.25 -23.19 4.81
N GLU A 288 -9.49 -22.69 5.79
CA GLU A 288 -8.91 -23.52 6.84
C GLU A 288 -9.67 -23.44 8.18
N VAL A 289 -10.48 -22.39 8.38
CA VAL A 289 -11.20 -22.20 9.64
C VAL A 289 -12.61 -22.80 9.59
N GLN A 290 -12.95 -23.56 10.61
CA GLN A 290 -14.26 -24.20 10.76
C GLN A 290 -15.30 -23.22 11.33
N TRP A 291 -15.93 -22.42 10.47
CA TRP A 291 -16.89 -21.40 10.86
C TRP A 291 -18.28 -21.93 11.25
N GLY A 292 -18.60 -23.17 10.89
CA GLY A 292 -19.89 -23.82 11.14
C GLY A 292 -21.03 -23.39 10.20
N SER A 293 -21.01 -22.17 9.62
CA SER A 293 -21.96 -21.73 8.57
C SER A 293 -21.39 -20.61 7.72
N ASP A 294 -21.92 -20.43 6.50
CA ASP A 294 -21.49 -19.39 5.56
C ASP A 294 -21.68 -17.97 6.11
N SER A 295 -22.77 -17.74 6.84
CA SER A 295 -23.01 -16.45 7.48
C SER A 295 -21.96 -16.15 8.56
N LYS A 296 -21.64 -17.13 9.43
CA LYS A 296 -20.59 -16.97 10.45
C LYS A 296 -19.22 -16.77 9.80
N ARG A 297 -18.93 -17.47 8.70
CA ARG A 297 -17.69 -17.28 7.93
C ARG A 297 -17.54 -15.84 7.44
N THR A 298 -18.57 -15.33 6.75
CA THR A 298 -18.53 -13.96 6.21
C THR A 298 -18.36 -12.91 7.31
N ILE A 299 -19.15 -13.01 8.37
CA ILE A 299 -19.05 -12.09 9.51
C ILE A 299 -17.68 -12.21 10.20
N GLY A 300 -17.22 -13.44 10.42
CA GLY A 300 -15.94 -13.70 11.07
C GLY A 300 -14.75 -13.15 10.30
N LEU A 301 -14.73 -13.28 8.97
CA LEU A 301 -13.69 -12.70 8.13
C LEU A 301 -13.71 -11.16 8.19
N ILE A 302 -14.88 -10.53 8.13
CA ILE A 302 -15.02 -9.07 8.27
C ILE A 302 -14.52 -8.61 9.64
N VAL A 303 -14.93 -9.29 10.71
CA VAL A 303 -14.47 -8.98 12.08
C VAL A 303 -12.94 -9.12 12.18
N SER A 304 -12.36 -10.17 11.57
CA SER A 304 -10.91 -10.36 11.56
C SER A 304 -10.17 -9.23 10.84
N ILE A 305 -10.69 -8.79 9.69
CA ILE A 305 -10.12 -7.65 8.94
C ILE A 305 -10.16 -6.38 9.78
N LEU A 306 -11.29 -6.08 10.42
CA LEU A 306 -11.44 -4.92 11.30
C LEU A 306 -10.50 -5.02 12.50
N LEU A 307 -10.37 -6.19 13.10
CA LEU A 307 -9.48 -6.47 14.23
C LEU A 307 -8.01 -6.21 13.84
N ILE A 308 -7.57 -6.73 12.69
CA ILE A 308 -6.22 -6.49 12.16
C ILE A 308 -5.97 -4.98 12.05
N GLN A 309 -6.87 -4.23 11.45
CA GLN A 309 -6.70 -2.80 11.20
C GLN A 309 -6.65 -1.99 12.52
N LEU A 310 -7.55 -2.26 13.46
CA LEU A 310 -7.59 -1.56 14.74
C LEU A 310 -6.36 -1.85 15.59
N ILE A 311 -5.92 -3.10 15.63
CA ILE A 311 -4.72 -3.48 16.38
C ILE A 311 -3.46 -2.98 15.67
N ALA A 312 -3.46 -2.83 14.35
CA ALA A 312 -2.32 -2.25 13.62
C ALA A 312 -2.04 -0.80 14.03
N VAL A 313 -3.05 -0.03 14.44
CA VAL A 313 -2.86 1.31 15.03
C VAL A 313 -1.97 1.23 16.27
N LEU A 314 -2.29 0.29 17.18
CA LEU A 314 -1.51 0.06 18.39
C LEU A 314 -0.10 -0.43 18.05
N GLY A 315 0.02 -1.33 17.06
CA GLY A 315 1.30 -1.85 16.57
C GLY A 315 2.21 -0.76 16.03
N ALA A 316 1.70 0.13 15.19
CA ALA A 316 2.45 1.25 14.66
C ALA A 316 2.91 2.22 15.76
N TRP A 317 2.01 2.56 16.69
CA TRP A 317 2.31 3.44 17.83
C TRP A 317 3.36 2.82 18.74
N LEU A 318 3.20 1.56 19.15
CA LEU A 318 4.13 0.86 20.03
C LEU A 318 5.51 0.76 19.40
N THR A 319 5.57 0.38 18.12
CA THR A 319 6.82 0.28 17.37
C THR A 319 7.55 1.62 17.34
N SER A 320 6.86 2.73 17.07
CA SER A 320 7.48 4.06 17.04
C SER A 320 8.09 4.45 18.40
N LYS A 321 7.48 4.02 19.50
CA LYS A 321 8.02 4.23 20.86
C LYS A 321 9.25 3.35 21.15
N LEU A 322 9.21 2.09 20.74
CA LEU A 322 10.32 1.16 20.97
C LEU A 322 11.56 1.54 20.15
N VAL A 323 11.37 2.07 18.94
CA VAL A 323 12.45 2.50 18.07
C VAL A 323 13.32 3.59 18.70
N SER A 324 12.72 4.53 19.42
CA SER A 324 13.47 5.59 20.10
C SER A 324 14.46 5.04 21.15
N LYS A 325 14.22 3.84 21.68
CA LYS A 325 15.07 3.20 22.69
C LYS A 325 16.05 2.19 22.10
N TYR A 326 15.62 1.39 21.13
CA TYR A 326 16.38 0.24 20.61
C TYR A 326 16.90 0.43 19.19
N GLY A 327 16.45 1.46 18.48
CA GLY A 327 16.81 1.71 17.09
C GLY A 327 16.01 0.89 16.07
N ASN A 328 15.97 1.39 14.83
CA ASN A 328 15.13 0.84 13.76
C ASN A 328 15.45 -0.61 13.42
N ILE A 329 16.72 -0.94 13.24
CA ILE A 329 17.13 -2.29 12.78
C ILE A 329 16.83 -3.35 13.85
N ALA A 330 17.06 -3.05 15.14
CA ALA A 330 16.78 -4.00 16.21
C ALA A 330 15.28 -4.33 16.30
N ILE A 331 14.43 -3.32 16.16
CA ILE A 331 12.98 -3.51 16.19
C ILE A 331 12.49 -4.25 14.94
N LEU A 332 13.05 -3.96 13.75
CA LEU A 332 12.73 -4.73 12.53
C LEU A 332 13.10 -6.20 12.65
N ILE A 333 14.23 -6.53 13.29
CA ILE A 333 14.62 -7.92 13.60
C ILE A 333 13.57 -8.55 14.51
N GLY A 334 13.17 -7.86 15.59
CA GLY A 334 12.11 -8.34 16.49
C GLY A 334 10.78 -8.58 15.79
N LEU A 335 10.36 -7.66 14.91
CA LEU A 335 9.13 -7.80 14.13
C LEU A 335 9.20 -8.98 13.14
N ASN A 336 10.35 -9.19 12.47
CA ASN A 336 10.54 -10.36 11.61
C ASN A 336 10.50 -11.67 12.40
N PHE A 337 11.09 -11.69 13.59
CA PHE A 337 11.00 -12.84 14.47
C PHE A 337 9.56 -13.10 14.92
N SER A 338 8.81 -12.06 15.26
CA SER A 338 7.38 -12.19 15.58
C SER A 338 6.56 -12.76 14.43
N TRP A 339 6.87 -12.38 13.18
CA TRP A 339 6.22 -12.95 11.99
C TRP A 339 6.50 -14.46 11.86
N ILE A 340 7.71 -14.94 12.17
CA ILE A 340 8.03 -16.37 12.19
C ILE A 340 7.09 -17.10 13.17
N LEU A 341 6.91 -16.55 14.38
CA LEU A 341 6.02 -17.12 15.39
C LEU A 341 4.56 -17.12 14.93
N ILE A 342 4.09 -16.04 14.29
CA ILE A 342 2.73 -15.95 13.76
C ILE A 342 2.49 -16.98 12.66
N CYS A 343 3.41 -17.16 11.71
CA CYS A 343 3.31 -18.17 10.67
C CYS A 343 3.31 -19.59 11.24
N THR A 344 4.13 -19.83 12.28
CA THR A 344 4.14 -21.11 12.99
C THR A 344 2.80 -21.35 13.69
N TYR A 345 2.24 -20.35 14.36
CA TYR A 345 0.93 -20.45 15.00
C TYR A 345 -0.19 -20.69 13.99
N ALA A 346 -0.14 -19.99 12.83
CA ALA A 346 -1.13 -20.12 11.77
C ALA A 346 -1.28 -21.56 11.25
N TYR A 347 -0.24 -22.38 11.31
CA TYR A 347 -0.29 -23.79 10.95
C TYR A 347 -1.27 -24.60 11.80
N PHE A 348 -1.49 -24.20 13.05
CA PHE A 348 -2.38 -24.88 14.01
C PHE A 348 -3.76 -24.26 14.13
N VAL A 349 -4.05 -23.20 13.38
CA VAL A 349 -5.34 -22.52 13.41
C VAL A 349 -6.42 -23.37 12.76
N VAL A 350 -7.47 -23.69 13.53
CA VAL A 350 -8.62 -24.48 13.09
C VAL A 350 -9.93 -23.81 13.46
N THR A 351 -10.00 -23.16 14.64
CA THR A 351 -11.25 -22.55 15.13
C THR A 351 -11.31 -21.05 14.83
N PRO A 352 -12.52 -20.45 14.82
CA PRO A 352 -12.66 -19.00 14.71
C PRO A 352 -11.87 -18.22 15.77
N ASN A 353 -11.82 -18.72 17.01
CA ASN A 353 -11.09 -18.07 18.08
C ASN A 353 -9.57 -18.05 17.82
N ASP A 354 -9.00 -19.17 17.34
CA ASP A 354 -7.60 -19.24 16.96
C ASP A 354 -7.29 -18.23 15.85
N PHE A 355 -8.21 -18.09 14.88
CA PHE A 355 -8.05 -17.15 13.79
C PHE A 355 -8.12 -15.69 14.25
N TYR A 356 -9.01 -15.35 15.20
CA TYR A 356 -9.04 -13.99 15.79
C TYR A 356 -7.76 -13.67 16.56
N ILE A 357 -7.20 -14.64 17.28
CA ILE A 357 -5.91 -14.49 17.98
C ILE A 357 -4.79 -14.24 16.95
N ALA A 358 -4.73 -15.05 15.89
CA ALA A 358 -3.77 -14.85 14.80
C ALA A 358 -3.92 -13.46 14.16
N ALA A 359 -5.15 -13.05 13.86
CA ALA A 359 -5.48 -11.74 13.29
C ALA A 359 -5.01 -10.59 14.19
N ALA A 360 -5.17 -10.70 15.51
CA ALA A 360 -4.72 -9.72 16.47
C ALA A 360 -3.18 -9.57 16.45
N PHE A 361 -2.43 -10.68 16.46
CA PHE A 361 -0.97 -10.65 16.35
C PHE A 361 -0.49 -10.15 14.99
N VAL A 362 -1.15 -10.56 13.90
CA VAL A 362 -0.90 -10.02 12.55
C VAL A 362 -1.05 -8.51 12.55
N GLY A 363 -2.16 -7.98 13.07
CA GLY A 363 -2.38 -6.54 13.17
C GLY A 363 -1.27 -5.82 13.92
N LEU A 364 -0.91 -6.32 15.11
CA LEU A 364 0.13 -5.72 15.95
C LEU A 364 1.48 -5.60 15.23
N VAL A 365 1.90 -6.66 14.55
CA VAL A 365 3.20 -6.70 13.86
C VAL A 365 3.15 -6.00 12.51
N MET A 366 2.02 -6.08 11.79
CA MET A 366 1.81 -5.44 10.49
C MET A 366 1.95 -3.92 10.56
N GLY A 367 1.24 -3.27 11.49
CA GLY A 367 1.32 -1.82 11.66
C GLY A 367 2.74 -1.33 11.97
N GLY A 368 3.46 -2.10 12.78
CA GLY A 368 4.85 -1.83 13.11
C GLY A 368 5.79 -1.98 11.91
N ILE A 369 5.76 -3.15 11.24
CA ILE A 369 6.72 -3.44 10.18
C ILE A 369 6.54 -2.54 8.96
N GLN A 370 5.30 -2.21 8.58
CA GLN A 370 5.02 -1.32 7.44
C GLN A 370 5.52 0.11 7.71
N SER A 371 5.13 0.68 8.86
CA SER A 371 5.52 2.05 9.21
C SER A 371 7.04 2.19 9.40
N LEU A 372 7.67 1.22 10.04
CA LEU A 372 9.09 1.24 10.33
C LEU A 372 9.94 0.94 9.09
N SER A 373 9.48 0.06 8.19
CA SER A 373 10.19 -0.19 6.92
C SER A 373 10.29 1.08 6.08
N ARG A 374 9.19 1.83 5.94
CA ARG A 374 9.14 3.08 5.20
C ARG A 374 10.08 4.14 5.81
N SER A 375 10.02 4.35 7.11
CA SER A 375 10.86 5.36 7.79
C SER A 375 12.33 4.97 7.82
N THR A 376 12.65 3.69 8.00
CA THR A 376 14.03 3.19 7.99
C THR A 376 14.66 3.39 6.61
N TYR A 377 13.95 3.05 5.54
CA TYR A 377 14.41 3.32 4.18
C TYR A 377 14.67 4.82 3.96
N SER A 378 13.72 5.66 4.35
CA SER A 378 13.82 7.12 4.25
C SER A 378 15.07 7.66 4.96
N LYS A 379 15.41 7.15 6.14
CA LYS A 379 16.61 7.57 6.90
C LYS A 379 17.94 7.20 6.24
N PHE A 380 17.96 6.20 5.38
CA PHE A 380 19.17 5.81 4.64
C PHE A 380 19.37 6.64 3.36
N ILE A 381 18.37 7.37 2.90
CA ILE A 381 18.51 8.30 1.76
C ILE A 381 19.41 9.47 2.19
N PRO A 382 20.37 9.89 1.35
CA PRO A 382 21.19 11.08 1.61
C PRO A 382 20.35 12.35 1.80
N GLU A 383 20.69 13.19 2.78
CA GLU A 383 19.90 14.38 3.11
C GLU A 383 20.01 15.50 2.08
N ASP A 384 21.10 15.52 1.34
CA ASP A 384 21.46 16.51 0.32
C ASP A 384 20.94 16.14 -1.09
N THR A 385 20.24 14.99 -1.22
CA THR A 385 19.73 14.59 -2.53
C THR A 385 18.40 15.28 -2.86
N ASN A 386 18.24 15.64 -4.13
CA ASN A 386 16.96 16.08 -4.70
C ASN A 386 16.19 14.93 -5.38
N ASP A 387 16.79 13.72 -5.44
CA ASP A 387 16.28 12.59 -6.21
C ASP A 387 15.45 11.61 -5.33
N THR A 388 14.77 12.14 -4.31
CA THR A 388 14.05 11.34 -3.31
C THR A 388 12.96 10.46 -3.93
N THR A 389 12.35 10.90 -5.03
CA THR A 389 11.31 10.13 -5.71
C THR A 389 11.91 8.93 -6.42
N SER A 390 13.04 9.09 -7.10
CA SER A 390 13.78 7.99 -7.72
C SER A 390 14.26 6.96 -6.70
N PHE A 391 14.74 7.40 -5.52
CA PHE A 391 15.06 6.46 -4.44
C PHE A 391 13.85 5.64 -4.01
N PHE A 392 12.71 6.28 -3.76
CA PHE A 392 11.51 5.57 -3.34
C PHE A 392 10.92 4.67 -4.43
N SER A 393 11.18 4.95 -5.72
CA SER A 393 10.77 4.04 -6.78
C SER A 393 11.47 2.68 -6.69
N PHE A 394 12.75 2.63 -6.27
CA PHE A 394 13.43 1.35 -6.05
C PHE A 394 12.87 0.58 -4.85
N TYR A 395 12.46 1.28 -3.80
CA TYR A 395 11.73 0.69 -2.68
C TYR A 395 10.39 0.08 -3.14
N ASP A 396 9.63 0.83 -3.93
CA ASP A 396 8.35 0.41 -4.49
C ASP A 396 8.50 -0.79 -5.43
N VAL A 397 9.44 -0.74 -6.35
CA VAL A 397 9.73 -1.87 -7.27
C VAL A 397 10.12 -3.13 -6.50
N ALA A 398 10.97 -3.00 -5.47
CA ALA A 398 11.33 -4.13 -4.62
C ALA A 398 10.09 -4.73 -3.96
N GLU A 399 9.19 -3.91 -3.45
CA GLU A 399 7.93 -4.37 -2.86
C GLU A 399 7.04 -5.10 -3.88
N LYS A 400 6.82 -4.51 -5.07
CA LYS A 400 5.92 -5.09 -6.11
C LYS A 400 6.47 -6.40 -6.69
N ILE A 401 7.76 -6.46 -7.00
CA ILE A 401 8.40 -7.71 -7.41
C ILE A 401 8.33 -8.74 -6.28
N GLY A 402 8.52 -8.29 -5.03
CA GLY A 402 8.37 -9.12 -3.85
C GLY A 402 6.98 -9.75 -3.74
N ILE A 403 5.91 -8.97 -3.96
CA ILE A 403 4.53 -9.47 -3.99
C ILE A 403 4.38 -10.57 -5.04
N VAL A 404 4.84 -10.35 -6.26
CA VAL A 404 4.71 -11.32 -7.37
C VAL A 404 5.43 -12.62 -7.02
N ILE A 405 6.68 -12.55 -6.55
CA ILE A 405 7.47 -13.73 -6.16
C ILE A 405 6.82 -14.45 -4.97
N GLY A 406 6.40 -13.71 -3.95
CA GLY A 406 5.78 -14.28 -2.76
C GLY A 406 4.48 -15.01 -3.07
N MET A 407 3.60 -14.39 -3.85
CA MET A 407 2.33 -14.97 -4.29
C MET A 407 2.53 -16.21 -5.16
N PHE A 408 3.47 -16.14 -6.12
CA PHE A 408 3.82 -17.29 -6.97
C PHE A 408 4.33 -18.46 -6.12
N THR A 409 5.26 -18.18 -5.20
CA THR A 409 5.84 -19.20 -4.31
C THR A 409 4.77 -19.81 -3.41
N TYR A 410 3.89 -18.99 -2.84
CA TYR A 410 2.77 -19.47 -2.02
C TYR A 410 1.85 -20.39 -2.82
N GLY A 411 1.41 -19.98 -4.00
CA GLY A 411 0.54 -20.78 -4.86
C GLY A 411 1.20 -22.11 -5.28
N PHE A 412 2.47 -22.05 -5.69
CA PHE A 412 3.23 -23.22 -6.11
C PHE A 412 3.39 -24.27 -4.98
N ILE A 413 3.72 -23.82 -3.75
CA ILE A 413 3.85 -24.72 -2.61
C ILE A 413 2.50 -25.28 -2.18
N ALA A 414 1.44 -24.47 -2.20
CA ALA A 414 0.08 -24.93 -1.90
C ALA A 414 -0.38 -26.03 -2.88
N ASP A 415 -0.09 -25.84 -4.18
CA ASP A 415 -0.44 -26.79 -5.24
C ASP A 415 0.31 -28.12 -5.11
N ILE A 416 1.64 -28.10 -4.97
CA ILE A 416 2.46 -29.31 -4.82
C ILE A 416 2.13 -30.09 -3.55
N THR A 417 1.89 -29.39 -2.43
CA THR A 417 1.68 -30.05 -1.13
C THR A 417 0.22 -30.40 -0.86
N GLY A 418 -0.71 -29.84 -1.64
CA GLY A 418 -2.16 -29.98 -1.43
C GLY A 418 -2.66 -29.33 -0.13
N LYS A 419 -1.82 -28.52 0.56
CA LYS A 419 -2.15 -27.90 1.85
C LYS A 419 -1.69 -26.43 1.89
N ILE A 420 -2.63 -25.54 2.15
CA ILE A 420 -2.38 -24.11 2.27
C ILE A 420 -1.47 -23.78 3.46
N GLN A 421 -1.59 -24.52 4.58
CA GLN A 421 -0.77 -24.36 5.76
C GLN A 421 0.73 -24.55 5.46
N ASN A 422 1.08 -25.51 4.58
CA ASN A 422 2.48 -25.73 4.19
C ASN A 422 3.06 -24.53 3.42
N ALA A 423 2.24 -23.86 2.62
CA ALA A 423 2.65 -22.66 1.92
C ALA A 423 2.93 -21.52 2.90
N ILE A 424 2.14 -21.36 3.97
CA ILE A 424 2.40 -20.38 5.03
C ILE A 424 3.70 -20.68 5.77
N LEU A 425 3.95 -21.95 6.11
CA LEU A 425 5.22 -22.36 6.72
C LEU A 425 6.42 -22.05 5.83
N PHE A 426 6.26 -22.20 4.50
CA PHE A 426 7.34 -21.86 3.57
C PHE A 426 7.68 -20.36 3.59
N LEU A 427 6.72 -19.47 3.85
CA LEU A 427 6.97 -18.04 3.98
C LEU A 427 7.91 -17.70 5.15
N ILE A 428 8.02 -18.58 6.16
CA ILE A 428 9.00 -18.46 7.25
C ILE A 428 10.43 -18.34 6.70
N LEU A 429 10.74 -19.03 5.62
CA LEU A 429 12.07 -18.95 4.98
C LEU A 429 12.42 -17.52 4.59
N PHE A 430 11.45 -16.76 4.03
CA PHE A 430 11.68 -15.36 3.66
C PHE A 430 11.91 -14.48 4.90
N PHE A 431 11.18 -14.73 6.00
CA PHE A 431 11.42 -14.00 7.24
C PHE A 431 12.78 -14.33 7.84
N VAL A 432 13.19 -15.60 7.84
CA VAL A 432 14.52 -16.02 8.35
C VAL A 432 15.63 -15.40 7.51
N VAL A 433 15.55 -15.48 6.18
CA VAL A 433 16.56 -14.87 5.30
C VAL A 433 16.55 -13.34 5.44
N GLY A 434 15.37 -12.71 5.51
CA GLY A 434 15.24 -11.28 5.76
C GLY A 434 15.86 -10.85 7.08
N LEU A 435 15.65 -11.62 8.16
CA LEU A 435 16.27 -11.40 9.46
C LEU A 435 17.80 -11.50 9.38
N LEU A 436 18.33 -12.54 8.74
CA LEU A 436 19.78 -12.71 8.55
C LEU A 436 20.40 -11.57 7.73
N LEU A 437 19.68 -11.06 6.74
CA LEU A 437 20.11 -9.89 5.97
C LEU A 437 20.05 -8.60 6.82
N LEU A 438 19.04 -8.42 7.67
CA LEU A 438 18.95 -7.28 8.59
C LEU A 438 20.11 -7.24 9.59
N LEU A 439 20.60 -8.39 10.05
CA LEU A 439 21.79 -8.47 10.93
C LEU A 439 23.05 -7.90 10.26
N ARG A 440 23.11 -7.86 8.93
CA ARG A 440 24.24 -7.27 8.17
C ARG A 440 24.12 -5.77 7.95
N VAL A 441 22.96 -5.18 8.28
CA VAL A 441 22.75 -3.73 8.19
C VAL A 441 23.37 -3.06 9.42
N PRO A 442 24.22 -2.04 9.26
CA PRO A 442 24.82 -1.33 10.39
C PRO A 442 23.74 -0.78 11.32
N LYS A 443 23.88 -1.06 12.60
CA LYS A 443 23.07 -0.41 13.66
C LYS A 443 23.61 1.01 13.80
N LYS A 444 22.83 2.00 13.38
CA LYS A 444 23.07 3.41 13.69
C LYS A 444 22.20 3.80 14.86
#